data_85377f74b33df53d4782411fb478cf25
#
_entry.id   85377f74b33df53d4782411fb478cf25
#
_cell.length_a   1.000
_cell.length_b   1.000
_cell.length_c   1.000
_cell.angle_alpha   90.00
_cell.angle_beta   90.00
_cell.angle_gamma   90.00
#
_symmetry.space_group_name_H-M   'P 1'
#
loop_
_entity.id
_entity.type
_entity.pdbx_description
1 polymer ?
#
loop_
_entity_poly.entity_id
_entity_poly.type
_entity_poly.pdbx_seq_one_letter_code
_entity_poly.pdbx_strand_id
1 'polypeptide(L)'
;MGGLRTHRLLLIATTALLAGVLAIPAKLAPAPGRTRVSLDGGPSTMVVHPQTPLPAVVPAPPPPPRHEHAMQPPPDANSLGPEPTPGTVGDGVYRDRAPIVRAPTTEAAKNVYGLIVGINDYPGTTSDLQGAVPDAEDMSDVLAMYGVPADNVRTLLDGDAGTPQINDGLSWLVGATKPDSTVVLFYAGHVRKISDQTEAIIASDGGVLPDWYLAKQLESLPAHNVWIVMAACYGGGFTELMAPGRVLTAAADANSLAYENDSFDRSYLDEYLIHQGLLEKRGDGPTAQQAFNYAQAALERDYPDRTLTEFDQATEAISLDGVHRAAPASDADGSGGTGDSALPGVPSPDDPPPAPPSGPPSPPPPCRNLLGLLCPPGSR
;
A
#
# COMPACT_ATOMS: atom_id res chain seq x y z
N MET A 1 5.57 -32.22 64.62
CA MET A 1 4.19 -31.81 64.85
C MET A 1 3.80 -31.00 63.60
N GLY A 2 3.22 -31.49 62.57
CA GLY A 2 2.07 -32.34 62.44
C GLY A 2 0.92 -31.51 61.88
N GLY A 3 0.64 -31.61 60.59
CA GLY A 3 -0.51 -30.93 60.02
C GLY A 3 -0.68 -31.22 58.53
N LEU A 4 -1.04 -32.48 58.22
CA LEU A 4 -1.58 -32.83 56.90
C LEU A 4 -2.95 -32.15 56.71
N ARG A 5 -3.14 -31.40 55.65
CA ARG A 5 -4.47 -31.01 55.16
C ARG A 5 -4.72 -31.63 53.80
N THR A 6 -5.61 -32.63 53.84
CA THR A 6 -6.25 -33.33 52.74
C THR A 6 -7.14 -32.36 51.93
N HIS A 7 -6.85 -32.21 50.65
CA HIS A 7 -7.80 -31.60 49.69
C HIS A 7 -8.64 -32.68 49.03
N ARG A 8 -9.95 -32.58 49.26
CA ARG A 8 -10.99 -33.40 48.63
C ARG A 8 -11.11 -33.04 47.14
N LEU A 9 -10.95 -34.05 46.28
CA LEU A 9 -11.39 -33.99 44.89
C LEU A 9 -12.92 -33.97 44.85
N LEU A 10 -13.48 -32.93 44.19
CA LEU A 10 -14.88 -32.89 43.85
C LEU A 10 -15.01 -33.29 42.36
N LEU A 11 -15.49 -34.55 42.15
CA LEU A 11 -15.91 -35.02 40.83
C LEU A 11 -17.27 -34.40 40.51
N ILE A 12 -17.32 -33.53 39.45
CA ILE A 12 -18.57 -33.11 38.86
C ILE A 12 -18.77 -33.93 37.58
N ALA A 13 -19.74 -34.83 37.65
CA ALA A 13 -20.23 -35.57 36.49
C ALA A 13 -21.16 -34.65 35.66
N THR A 14 -20.75 -34.29 34.45
CA THR A 14 -21.60 -33.64 33.48
C THR A 14 -22.22 -34.70 32.57
N THR A 15 -23.50 -34.89 32.71
CA THR A 15 -24.36 -35.68 31.82
C THR A 15 -24.44 -34.99 30.45
N ALA A 16 -23.95 -35.66 29.41
CA ALA A 16 -24.12 -35.27 28.03
C ALA A 16 -25.55 -35.59 27.55
N LEU A 17 -26.31 -34.54 27.24
CA LEU A 17 -27.60 -34.66 26.55
C LEU A 17 -27.31 -34.78 25.04
N LEU A 18 -27.54 -35.98 24.49
CA LEU A 18 -27.53 -36.24 23.05
C LEU A 18 -28.82 -35.66 22.44
N ALA A 19 -28.71 -34.49 21.78
CA ALA A 19 -29.78 -34.01 20.91
C ALA A 19 -29.54 -34.56 19.50
N GLY A 20 -30.37 -35.52 19.11
CA GLY A 20 -30.39 -36.09 17.77
C GLY A 20 -30.87 -35.04 16.76
N VAL A 21 -30.00 -34.65 15.87
CA VAL A 21 -30.38 -33.87 14.69
C VAL A 21 -30.79 -34.83 13.60
N LEU A 22 -32.10 -34.86 13.27
CA LEU A 22 -32.64 -35.56 12.13
C LEU A 22 -32.04 -34.90 10.84
N ALA A 23 -31.21 -35.65 10.14
CA ALA A 23 -30.75 -35.25 8.80
C ALA A 23 -31.84 -35.53 7.81
N ILE A 24 -32.39 -34.46 7.20
CA ILE A 24 -33.27 -34.51 6.03
C ILE A 24 -32.37 -34.73 4.81
N PRO A 25 -32.55 -35.77 4.01
CA PRO A 25 -31.76 -35.93 2.79
C PRO A 25 -32.14 -34.86 1.76
N ALA A 26 -31.19 -33.96 1.45
CA ALA A 26 -31.31 -33.06 0.31
C ALA A 26 -31.37 -33.91 -0.98
N LYS A 27 -32.49 -33.85 -1.71
CA LYS A 27 -32.62 -34.41 -3.04
C LYS A 27 -31.64 -33.68 -3.96
N LEU A 28 -30.57 -34.37 -4.38
CA LEU A 28 -29.71 -33.89 -5.47
C LEU A 28 -30.57 -33.74 -6.73
N ALA A 29 -30.64 -32.53 -7.26
CA ALA A 29 -31.15 -32.28 -8.61
C ALA A 29 -30.17 -32.88 -9.63
N PRO A 30 -30.65 -33.54 -10.69
CA PRO A 30 -29.78 -34.10 -11.70
C PRO A 30 -29.04 -32.97 -12.45
N ALA A 31 -27.72 -33.17 -12.64
CA ALA A 31 -26.90 -32.29 -13.48
C ALA A 31 -27.49 -32.18 -14.92
N PRO A 32 -27.42 -31.00 -15.55
CA PRO A 32 -27.87 -30.83 -16.92
C PRO A 32 -27.06 -31.71 -17.85
N GLY A 33 -27.71 -32.71 -18.47
CA GLY A 33 -27.11 -33.61 -19.42
C GLY A 33 -26.54 -32.88 -20.62
N ARG A 34 -25.30 -33.19 -21.00
CA ARG A 34 -24.73 -32.79 -22.28
C ARG A 34 -25.52 -33.44 -23.40
N THR A 35 -26.30 -32.68 -24.11
CA THR A 35 -26.98 -33.14 -25.32
C THR A 35 -25.97 -33.24 -26.47
N ARG A 36 -25.71 -34.45 -26.92
CA ARG A 36 -24.97 -34.69 -28.16
C ARG A 36 -25.88 -34.21 -29.32
N VAL A 37 -25.42 -33.20 -30.04
CA VAL A 37 -26.13 -32.76 -31.26
C VAL A 37 -25.78 -33.75 -32.36
N SER A 38 -26.81 -34.50 -32.81
CA SER A 38 -26.71 -35.32 -34.03
C SER A 38 -27.02 -34.43 -35.24
N LEU A 39 -26.13 -34.38 -36.20
CA LEU A 39 -26.30 -33.63 -37.45
C LEU A 39 -27.12 -34.48 -38.44
N ASP A 40 -28.42 -34.51 -38.24
CA ASP A 40 -29.34 -34.99 -39.30
C ASP A 40 -30.19 -33.82 -39.77
N GLY A 41 -30.08 -33.50 -41.06
CA GLY A 41 -30.67 -32.32 -41.70
C GLY A 41 -32.17 -32.36 -41.83
N GLY A 42 -32.89 -31.69 -40.93
CA GLY A 42 -34.28 -31.30 -41.08
C GLY A 42 -34.42 -29.80 -40.84
N PRO A 43 -35.44 -29.11 -41.40
CA PRO A 43 -35.59 -27.65 -41.22
C PRO A 43 -35.86 -27.31 -39.76
N SER A 44 -34.88 -26.76 -39.11
CA SER A 44 -34.98 -26.23 -37.74
C SER A 44 -35.83 -24.97 -37.76
N THR A 45 -37.04 -25.04 -37.22
CA THR A 45 -37.82 -23.88 -36.81
C THR A 45 -37.11 -23.23 -35.63
N MET A 46 -36.52 -22.08 -35.85
CA MET A 46 -35.87 -21.28 -34.83
C MET A 46 -36.94 -20.75 -33.87
N VAL A 47 -37.04 -21.34 -32.66
CA VAL A 47 -37.86 -20.78 -31.61
C VAL A 47 -37.08 -19.63 -30.98
N VAL A 48 -37.43 -18.41 -31.37
CA VAL A 48 -36.87 -17.19 -30.74
C VAL A 48 -37.52 -17.08 -29.37
N HIS A 49 -36.78 -17.42 -28.32
CA HIS A 49 -37.17 -17.08 -26.97
C HIS A 49 -37.14 -15.56 -26.81
N PRO A 50 -38.19 -14.93 -26.26
CA PRO A 50 -38.15 -13.52 -25.95
C PRO A 50 -36.98 -13.29 -24.96
N GLN A 51 -35.97 -12.51 -25.39
CA GLN A 51 -34.91 -12.10 -24.52
C GLN A 51 -35.50 -11.24 -23.42
N THR A 52 -35.32 -11.65 -22.18
CA THR A 52 -35.62 -10.80 -21.02
C THR A 52 -34.78 -9.52 -21.19
N PRO A 53 -35.40 -8.32 -21.16
CA PRO A 53 -34.63 -7.09 -21.25
C PRO A 53 -33.55 -7.10 -20.16
N LEU A 54 -32.30 -6.87 -20.54
CA LEU A 54 -31.21 -6.64 -19.58
C LEU A 54 -31.68 -5.49 -18.68
N PRO A 55 -31.45 -5.59 -17.36
CA PRO A 55 -31.74 -4.48 -16.46
C PRO A 55 -31.02 -3.24 -17.00
N ALA A 56 -31.74 -2.11 -17.03
CA ALA A 56 -31.18 -0.85 -17.48
C ALA A 56 -29.90 -0.58 -16.64
N VAL A 57 -28.77 -0.39 -17.33
CA VAL A 57 -27.54 0.02 -16.68
C VAL A 57 -27.81 1.41 -16.10
N VAL A 58 -27.92 1.50 -14.78
CA VAL A 58 -27.99 2.79 -14.09
C VAL A 58 -26.62 3.43 -14.29
N PRO A 59 -26.53 4.60 -14.94
CA PRO A 59 -25.24 5.27 -15.08
C PRO A 59 -24.66 5.50 -13.69
N ALA A 60 -23.34 5.29 -13.55
CA ALA A 60 -22.65 5.62 -12.33
C ALA A 60 -22.86 7.11 -11.99
N PRO A 61 -22.98 7.48 -10.71
CA PRO A 61 -23.04 8.89 -10.33
C PRO A 61 -21.78 9.60 -10.84
N PRO A 62 -21.87 10.89 -11.22
CA PRO A 62 -20.71 11.65 -11.62
C PRO A 62 -19.68 11.68 -10.48
N PRO A 63 -18.36 11.70 -10.81
CA PRO A 63 -17.33 11.82 -9.80
C PRO A 63 -17.49 13.12 -9.01
N PRO A 64 -16.98 13.17 -7.75
CA PRO A 64 -16.97 14.39 -6.94
C PRO A 64 -16.25 15.54 -7.64
N PRO A 65 -16.60 16.80 -7.33
CA PRO A 65 -15.89 17.94 -7.88
C PRO A 65 -14.44 17.95 -7.43
N ARG A 66 -13.57 18.55 -8.25
CA ARG A 66 -12.14 18.70 -7.94
C ARG A 66 -11.93 19.91 -7.02
N HIS A 67 -11.82 19.66 -5.74
CA HIS A 67 -11.30 20.56 -4.72
C HIS A 67 -9.99 19.97 -4.22
N GLU A 68 -8.95 20.02 -5.06
CA GLU A 68 -7.72 19.27 -4.84
C GLU A 68 -6.54 20.15 -4.47
N HIS A 69 -5.68 19.63 -3.60
CA HIS A 69 -4.43 20.22 -3.17
C HIS A 69 -3.26 19.29 -3.50
N ALA A 70 -2.17 19.86 -4.03
CA ALA A 70 -0.97 19.09 -4.27
C ALA A 70 -0.28 18.77 -2.93
N MET A 71 0.08 17.51 -2.72
CA MET A 71 0.80 17.03 -1.53
C MET A 71 2.29 17.41 -1.55
N GLN A 72 2.67 18.46 -2.27
CA GLN A 72 4.06 18.89 -2.42
C GLN A 72 4.48 19.79 -1.26
N PRO A 73 5.66 19.53 -0.64
CA PRO A 73 6.21 20.44 0.36
C PRO A 73 6.52 21.81 -0.28
N PRO A 74 6.44 22.92 0.50
CA PRO A 74 6.80 24.22 -0.01
C PRO A 74 8.25 24.24 -0.50
N PRO A 75 8.57 25.03 -1.54
CA PRO A 75 9.90 25.07 -2.17
C PRO A 75 11.01 25.47 -1.21
N ASP A 76 10.69 26.22 -0.16
CA ASP A 76 11.61 26.75 0.84
C ASP A 76 11.54 26.00 2.18
N ALA A 77 11.37 24.67 2.15
CA ALA A 77 11.30 23.86 3.38
C ALA A 77 12.57 23.93 4.26
N ASN A 78 13.57 24.76 3.91
CA ASN A 78 14.64 25.18 4.83
C ASN A 78 14.26 26.43 5.65
N SER A 79 13.16 27.09 5.36
CA SER A 79 12.55 28.11 6.20
C SER A 79 11.42 27.47 7.00
N LEU A 80 11.78 26.56 7.90
CA LEU A 80 10.88 26.15 8.97
C LEU A 80 10.56 27.43 9.76
N GLY A 81 9.31 27.91 9.62
CA GLY A 81 8.82 29.02 10.45
C GLY A 81 8.96 28.69 11.94
N PRO A 82 8.77 29.63 12.84
CA PRO A 82 8.77 29.37 14.26
C PRO A 82 7.76 28.25 14.57
N GLU A 83 8.18 27.30 15.42
CA GLU A 83 7.32 26.20 15.86
C GLU A 83 5.90 26.70 16.20
N PRO A 84 4.85 26.05 15.70
CA PRO A 84 3.50 26.38 16.09
C PRO A 84 3.35 26.26 17.60
N THR A 85 2.71 27.21 18.21
CA THR A 85 2.36 27.14 19.65
C THR A 85 1.50 25.89 19.84
N PRO A 86 1.83 24.98 20.79
CA PRO A 86 1.00 23.80 21.03
C PRO A 86 -0.45 24.24 21.33
N GLY A 87 -1.40 23.88 20.49
CA GLY A 87 -2.82 24.19 20.68
C GLY A 87 -3.59 24.70 19.46
N THR A 88 -2.95 24.90 18.31
CA THR A 88 -3.64 25.12 17.03
C THR A 88 -3.43 23.94 16.10
N VAL A 89 -3.84 22.78 16.57
CA VAL A 89 -4.21 21.71 15.64
C VAL A 89 -5.41 22.27 14.89
N GLY A 90 -5.30 22.46 13.58
CA GLY A 90 -6.47 22.77 12.77
C GLY A 90 -7.53 21.71 13.12
N ASP A 91 -8.68 22.18 13.62
CA ASP A 91 -9.85 21.32 13.79
C ASP A 91 -10.29 20.87 12.38
N GLY A 92 -9.48 20.00 11.75
CA GLY A 92 -9.92 19.19 10.64
C GLY A 92 -11.13 18.43 11.15
N VAL A 93 -12.28 18.75 10.61
CA VAL A 93 -13.52 17.99 10.91
C VAL A 93 -13.30 16.62 10.30
N TYR A 94 -12.58 15.75 11.03
CA TYR A 94 -12.55 14.32 10.70
C TYR A 94 -14.00 13.87 10.68
N ARG A 95 -14.49 13.48 9.50
CA ARG A 95 -15.85 12.93 9.41
C ARG A 95 -15.92 11.74 10.35
N ASP A 96 -17.04 11.64 11.09
CA ASP A 96 -17.32 10.46 11.92
C ASP A 96 -17.14 9.21 11.04
N ARG A 97 -16.02 8.51 11.23
CA ARG A 97 -15.74 7.27 10.51
C ARG A 97 -16.71 6.20 11.00
N ALA A 98 -17.36 5.52 10.08
CA ALA A 98 -18.17 4.38 10.43
C ALA A 98 -17.29 3.32 11.11
N PRO A 99 -17.72 2.73 12.24
CA PRO A 99 -16.93 1.72 12.91
C PRO A 99 -16.73 0.52 11.99
N ILE A 100 -15.46 0.13 11.76
CA ILE A 100 -15.12 -1.05 10.98
C ILE A 100 -15.48 -2.32 11.74
N VAL A 101 -15.87 -3.35 10.99
CA VAL A 101 -16.04 -4.71 11.53
C VAL A 101 -14.72 -5.45 11.41
N ARG A 102 -14.00 -5.62 12.53
CA ARG A 102 -12.80 -6.44 12.58
C ARG A 102 -13.14 -7.89 12.30
N ALA A 103 -12.40 -8.53 11.37
CA ALA A 103 -12.51 -9.97 11.21
C ALA A 103 -11.85 -10.70 12.40
N PRO A 104 -12.28 -11.93 12.71
CA PRO A 104 -11.54 -12.77 13.62
C PRO A 104 -10.13 -13.04 13.10
N THR A 105 -9.13 -12.92 13.96
CA THR A 105 -7.73 -13.22 13.60
C THR A 105 -7.56 -14.69 13.26
N THR A 106 -7.14 -14.96 12.03
CA THR A 106 -6.75 -16.31 11.56
C THR A 106 -5.29 -16.58 11.84
N GLU A 107 -4.84 -17.84 11.75
CA GLU A 107 -3.41 -18.18 11.87
C GLU A 107 -2.59 -17.50 10.74
N ALA A 108 -3.14 -17.39 9.54
CA ALA A 108 -2.49 -16.69 8.42
C ALA A 108 -2.35 -15.19 8.71
N ALA A 109 -3.41 -14.53 9.18
CA ALA A 109 -3.39 -13.11 9.50
C ALA A 109 -2.41 -12.74 10.62
N LYS A 110 -2.05 -13.69 11.50
CA LYS A 110 -1.00 -13.49 12.52
C LYS A 110 0.39 -13.28 11.93
N ASN A 111 0.58 -13.61 10.65
CA ASN A 111 1.85 -13.45 9.96
C ASN A 111 1.87 -12.23 9.03
N VAL A 112 0.91 -11.32 9.19
CA VAL A 112 0.85 -10.03 8.49
C VAL A 112 1.27 -8.93 9.45
N TYR A 113 2.13 -8.02 8.98
CA TYR A 113 2.67 -6.91 9.75
C TYR A 113 2.50 -5.59 8.98
N GLY A 114 2.23 -4.50 9.69
CA GLY A 114 2.08 -3.18 9.11
C GLY A 114 2.90 -2.12 9.83
N LEU A 115 3.65 -1.31 9.08
CA LEU A 115 4.15 -0.01 9.52
C LEU A 115 3.46 1.05 8.67
N ILE A 116 2.59 1.82 9.32
CA ILE A 116 1.69 2.76 8.68
C ILE A 116 2.05 4.15 9.18
N VAL A 117 2.40 5.05 8.27
CA VAL A 117 2.83 6.42 8.58
C VAL A 117 1.93 7.40 7.86
N GLY A 118 1.31 8.34 8.60
CA GLY A 118 0.49 9.42 8.05
C GLY A 118 0.82 10.74 8.71
N ILE A 119 1.17 11.76 7.92
CA ILE A 119 1.63 13.04 8.46
C ILE A 119 0.89 14.17 7.77
N ASN A 120 0.02 14.84 8.53
CA ASN A 120 -0.61 16.10 8.13
C ASN A 120 0.16 17.29 8.68
N ASP A 121 0.62 17.22 9.95
CA ASP A 121 1.19 18.34 10.69
C ASP A 121 2.72 18.37 10.54
N TYR A 122 3.22 19.39 9.88
CA TYR A 122 4.63 19.63 9.63
C TYR A 122 5.09 20.92 10.32
N PRO A 123 6.39 21.10 10.62
CA PRO A 123 6.89 22.32 11.17
C PRO A 123 6.55 23.54 10.29
N GLY A 124 5.65 24.38 10.76
CA GLY A 124 5.14 25.55 10.05
C GLY A 124 3.82 25.28 9.31
N THR A 125 2.85 26.16 9.51
CA THR A 125 1.44 25.98 9.08
C THR A 125 1.19 26.00 7.57
N THR A 126 2.19 26.34 6.74
CA THR A 126 2.03 26.43 5.27
C THR A 126 2.28 25.14 4.52
N SER A 127 2.72 24.10 5.26
CA SER A 127 3.05 22.79 4.71
C SER A 127 2.10 21.69 5.18
N ASP A 128 1.08 22.02 5.96
CA ASP A 128 0.16 21.03 6.48
C ASP A 128 -0.69 20.40 5.36
N LEU A 129 -0.89 19.10 5.47
CA LEU A 129 -1.82 18.31 4.66
C LEU A 129 -3.13 18.08 5.43
N GLN A 130 -4.10 17.46 4.78
CA GLN A 130 -5.38 17.11 5.40
C GLN A 130 -5.72 15.64 5.25
N GLY A 131 -5.29 15.02 4.16
CA GLY A 131 -5.63 13.66 3.78
C GLY A 131 -4.67 12.59 4.29
N ALA A 132 -3.43 12.91 4.64
CA ALA A 132 -2.41 11.90 4.92
C ALA A 132 -2.69 11.08 6.20
N VAL A 133 -3.23 11.71 7.25
CA VAL A 133 -3.66 10.99 8.45
C VAL A 133 -4.88 10.11 8.17
N PRO A 134 -5.97 10.60 7.53
CA PRO A 134 -7.05 9.73 7.06
C PRO A 134 -6.60 8.54 6.22
N ASP A 135 -5.68 8.74 5.27
CA ASP A 135 -5.11 7.68 4.44
C ASP A 135 -4.46 6.57 5.30
N ALA A 136 -3.65 6.97 6.27
CA ALA A 136 -2.98 6.03 7.18
C ALA A 136 -3.97 5.29 8.10
N GLU A 137 -5.01 5.97 8.56
CA GLU A 137 -6.06 5.35 9.35
C GLU A 137 -6.86 4.35 8.53
N ASP A 138 -7.22 4.67 7.27
CA ASP A 138 -7.93 3.76 6.37
C ASP A 138 -7.10 2.49 6.11
N MET A 139 -5.79 2.61 5.87
CA MET A 139 -4.91 1.44 5.75
C MET A 139 -4.86 0.61 7.04
N SER A 140 -4.81 1.24 8.21
CA SER A 140 -4.85 0.54 9.50
C SER A 140 -6.17 -0.21 9.69
N ASP A 141 -7.27 0.39 9.28
CA ASP A 141 -8.61 -0.20 9.30
C ASP A 141 -8.74 -1.38 8.34
N VAL A 142 -8.12 -1.29 7.15
CA VAL A 142 -8.02 -2.43 6.21
C VAL A 142 -7.35 -3.62 6.89
N LEU A 143 -6.18 -3.43 7.49
CA LEU A 143 -5.47 -4.53 8.17
C LEU A 143 -6.31 -5.14 9.29
N ALA A 144 -6.98 -4.29 10.08
CA ALA A 144 -7.90 -4.76 11.12
C ALA A 144 -9.11 -5.51 10.56
N MET A 145 -9.67 -5.08 9.44
CA MET A 145 -10.78 -5.73 8.77
C MET A 145 -10.40 -7.10 8.19
N TYR A 146 -9.13 -7.29 7.79
CA TYR A 146 -8.61 -8.58 7.35
C TYR A 146 -8.10 -9.46 8.52
N GLY A 147 -8.29 -9.04 9.77
CA GLY A 147 -8.02 -9.83 10.97
C GLY A 147 -6.57 -9.80 11.44
N VAL A 148 -5.76 -8.85 10.96
CA VAL A 148 -4.39 -8.65 11.43
C VAL A 148 -4.42 -8.25 12.90
N PRO A 149 -3.62 -8.90 13.78
CA PRO A 149 -3.52 -8.52 15.19
C PRO A 149 -3.07 -7.07 15.36
N ALA A 150 -3.65 -6.36 16.33
CA ALA A 150 -3.25 -4.99 16.60
C ALA A 150 -1.76 -4.85 16.96
N ASP A 151 -1.20 -5.86 17.66
CA ASP A 151 0.22 -5.89 18.04
C ASP A 151 1.17 -6.04 16.82
N ASN A 152 0.63 -6.44 15.66
CA ASN A 152 1.37 -6.55 14.41
C ASN A 152 1.26 -5.29 13.54
N VAL A 153 0.61 -4.23 14.02
CA VAL A 153 0.46 -2.98 13.28
C VAL A 153 0.99 -1.83 14.12
N ARG A 154 1.92 -1.07 13.57
CA ARG A 154 2.37 0.20 14.14
C ARG A 154 1.88 1.34 13.26
N THR A 155 1.02 2.16 13.80
CA THR A 155 0.50 3.36 13.14
C THR A 155 1.15 4.58 13.80
N LEU A 156 1.86 5.36 13.00
CA LEU A 156 2.56 6.58 13.41
C LEU A 156 1.87 7.77 12.73
N LEU A 157 1.27 8.64 13.51
CA LEU A 157 0.51 9.78 12.99
C LEU A 157 1.13 11.09 13.50
N ASP A 158 1.22 12.08 12.64
CA ASP A 158 1.66 13.44 12.96
C ASP A 158 2.87 13.47 13.92
N GLY A 159 2.77 14.06 15.08
CA GLY A 159 3.86 14.18 16.06
C GLY A 159 4.50 12.85 16.48
N ASP A 160 3.81 11.72 16.31
CA ASP A 160 4.35 10.39 16.57
C ASP A 160 5.11 9.79 15.36
N ALA A 161 5.16 10.50 14.23
CA ALA A 161 5.84 10.09 13.00
C ALA A 161 7.17 10.85 12.77
N GLY A 162 7.88 11.17 13.84
CA GLY A 162 9.24 11.75 13.77
C GLY A 162 10.28 10.74 13.25
N THR A 163 11.43 11.26 12.86
CA THR A 163 12.56 10.44 12.36
C THR A 163 12.92 9.27 13.28
N PRO A 164 13.03 9.43 14.61
CA PRO A 164 13.34 8.31 15.50
C PRO A 164 12.27 7.23 15.48
N GLN A 165 10.98 7.61 15.51
CA GLN A 165 9.86 6.68 15.55
C GLN A 165 9.71 5.88 14.25
N ILE A 166 9.93 6.53 13.10
CA ILE A 166 9.96 5.83 11.80
C ILE A 166 11.11 4.81 11.77
N ASN A 167 12.32 5.18 12.22
CA ASN A 167 13.46 4.27 12.29
C ASN A 167 13.22 3.09 13.25
N ASP A 168 12.61 3.35 14.40
CA ASP A 168 12.22 2.29 15.34
C ASP A 168 11.15 1.37 14.73
N GLY A 169 10.22 1.91 13.96
CA GLY A 169 9.23 1.14 13.21
C GLY A 169 9.85 0.22 12.15
N LEU A 170 10.80 0.73 11.36
CA LEU A 170 11.55 -0.06 10.37
C LEU A 170 12.37 -1.17 11.04
N SER A 171 13.07 -0.83 12.13
CA SER A 171 13.86 -1.80 12.91
C SER A 171 12.96 -2.89 13.52
N TRP A 172 11.77 -2.51 13.98
CA TRP A 172 10.78 -3.46 14.50
C TRP A 172 10.30 -4.43 13.40
N LEU A 173 9.98 -3.94 12.19
CA LEU A 173 9.61 -4.81 11.08
C LEU A 173 10.68 -5.87 10.81
N VAL A 174 11.94 -5.45 10.74
CA VAL A 174 13.09 -6.37 10.55
C VAL A 174 13.17 -7.42 11.65
N GLY A 175 12.92 -7.03 12.90
CA GLY A 175 13.01 -7.94 14.05
C GLY A 175 11.79 -8.84 14.26
N ALA A 176 10.61 -8.41 13.85
CA ALA A 176 9.35 -9.11 14.11
C ALA A 176 8.97 -10.12 13.01
N THR A 177 9.43 -9.91 11.78
CA THR A 177 9.00 -10.68 10.60
C THR A 177 9.87 -11.89 10.32
N LYS A 178 9.33 -12.81 9.51
CA LYS A 178 9.95 -14.05 9.05
C LYS A 178 9.87 -14.10 7.51
N PRO A 179 10.56 -15.05 6.84
CA PRO A 179 10.54 -15.16 5.39
C PRO A 179 9.14 -15.33 4.78
N ASP A 180 8.23 -16.00 5.48
CA ASP A 180 6.84 -16.22 5.08
C ASP A 180 5.86 -15.13 5.54
N SER A 181 6.35 -14.06 6.16
CA SER A 181 5.52 -12.93 6.58
C SER A 181 5.11 -12.07 5.39
N THR A 182 3.91 -11.51 5.48
CA THR A 182 3.47 -10.40 4.63
C THR A 182 3.69 -9.09 5.37
N VAL A 183 4.29 -8.10 4.71
CA VAL A 183 4.56 -6.77 5.27
C VAL A 183 3.85 -5.72 4.44
N VAL A 184 3.18 -4.78 5.10
CA VAL A 184 2.67 -3.54 4.53
C VAL A 184 3.47 -2.39 5.09
N LEU A 185 4.17 -1.67 4.23
CA LEU A 185 4.84 -0.41 4.53
C LEU A 185 4.08 0.71 3.83
N PHE A 186 3.37 1.53 4.59
CA PHE A 186 2.53 2.60 4.07
C PHE A 186 3.07 3.95 4.53
N TYR A 187 3.15 4.89 3.61
CA TYR A 187 3.48 6.28 3.90
C TYR A 187 2.52 7.22 3.16
N ALA A 188 1.88 8.10 3.89
CA ALA A 188 1.15 9.25 3.35
C ALA A 188 1.75 10.53 3.94
N GLY A 189 2.11 11.49 3.09
CA GLY A 189 2.77 12.70 3.52
C GLY A 189 3.62 13.35 2.45
N HIS A 190 4.48 14.28 2.85
CA HIS A 190 5.39 14.98 1.95
C HIS A 190 6.57 14.12 1.52
N VAL A 191 6.85 14.15 0.22
CA VAL A 191 8.08 13.66 -0.37
C VAL A 191 8.81 14.79 -1.06
N ARG A 192 10.11 14.86 -0.87
CA ARG A 192 11.01 15.78 -1.56
C ARG A 192 11.86 15.04 -2.57
N LYS A 193 11.94 15.57 -3.79
CA LYS A 193 12.91 15.12 -4.78
C LYS A 193 14.24 15.81 -4.49
N ILE A 194 15.24 15.02 -4.09
CA ILE A 194 16.60 15.52 -3.75
C ILE A 194 17.46 15.64 -5.02
N SER A 195 17.30 14.70 -5.93
CA SER A 195 17.96 14.68 -7.24
C SER A 195 17.02 14.02 -8.26
N ASP A 196 17.45 13.91 -9.51
CA ASP A 196 16.68 13.22 -10.55
C ASP A 196 16.45 11.72 -10.24
N GLN A 197 17.21 11.15 -9.30
CA GLN A 197 17.19 9.72 -8.95
C GLN A 197 17.05 9.47 -7.44
N THR A 198 16.71 10.48 -6.65
CA THR A 198 16.61 10.32 -5.19
C THR A 198 15.42 11.10 -4.67
N GLU A 199 14.49 10.38 -4.14
CA GLU A 199 13.35 10.87 -3.40
C GLU A 199 13.57 10.69 -1.88
N ALA A 200 12.90 11.48 -1.08
CA ALA A 200 12.97 11.35 0.38
C ALA A 200 11.61 11.65 1.01
N ILE A 201 11.19 10.79 1.93
CA ILE A 201 10.07 11.12 2.81
C ILE A 201 10.49 12.19 3.82
N ILE A 202 9.54 13.02 4.23
CA ILE A 202 9.74 14.04 5.27
C ILE A 202 9.00 13.57 6.52
N ALA A 203 9.73 13.40 7.61
CA ALA A 203 9.16 13.07 8.91
C ALA A 203 8.52 14.29 9.58
N SER A 204 7.64 14.07 10.56
CA SER A 204 6.91 15.15 11.26
C SER A 204 7.83 16.11 12.03
N ASP A 205 9.04 15.69 12.38
CA ASP A 205 10.08 16.55 12.97
C ASP A 205 10.90 17.33 11.91
N GLY A 206 10.51 17.27 10.63
CA GLY A 206 11.23 17.88 9.51
C GLY A 206 12.44 17.07 9.03
N GLY A 207 12.71 15.92 9.62
CA GLY A 207 13.77 15.02 9.20
C GLY A 207 13.54 14.46 7.80
N VAL A 208 14.60 14.33 7.02
CA VAL A 208 14.57 13.88 5.62
C VAL A 208 15.18 12.49 5.54
N LEU A 209 14.38 11.51 5.09
CA LEU A 209 14.77 10.11 4.99
C LEU A 209 14.78 9.69 3.50
N PRO A 210 15.96 9.69 2.84
CA PRO A 210 16.09 9.31 1.44
C PRO A 210 15.71 7.84 1.18
N ASP A 211 15.29 7.54 -0.03
CA ASP A 211 14.94 6.21 -0.53
C ASP A 211 16.06 5.18 -0.31
N TRP A 212 17.31 5.51 -0.67
CA TRP A 212 18.48 4.65 -0.41
C TRP A 212 18.70 4.38 1.08
N TYR A 213 18.35 5.35 1.96
CA TYR A 213 18.45 5.15 3.40
C TYR A 213 17.38 4.16 3.88
N LEU A 214 16.13 4.34 3.43
CA LEU A 214 15.03 3.41 3.74
C LEU A 214 15.33 2.01 3.20
N ALA A 215 15.84 1.90 1.97
CA ALA A 215 16.28 0.64 1.38
C ALA A 215 17.35 -0.05 2.25
N LYS A 216 18.31 0.72 2.76
CA LYS A 216 19.34 0.21 3.66
C LYS A 216 18.77 -0.30 4.98
N GLN A 217 17.76 0.36 5.56
CA GLN A 217 17.08 -0.12 6.77
C GLN A 217 16.37 -1.45 6.51
N LEU A 218 15.82 -1.64 5.32
CA LEU A 218 15.07 -2.82 4.91
C LEU A 218 15.93 -3.91 4.26
N GLU A 219 17.25 -3.74 4.16
CA GLU A 219 18.17 -4.71 3.55
C GLU A 219 18.12 -6.07 4.27
N SER A 220 17.95 -6.05 5.59
CA SER A 220 17.86 -7.25 6.42
C SER A 220 16.44 -7.71 6.71
N LEU A 221 15.44 -7.15 6.04
CA LEU A 221 14.04 -7.56 6.23
C LEU A 221 13.87 -9.01 5.75
N PRO A 222 13.48 -9.95 6.64
CA PRO A 222 13.35 -11.36 6.26
C PRO A 222 12.17 -11.65 5.33
N ALA A 223 11.10 -10.85 5.42
CA ALA A 223 9.86 -11.05 4.69
C ALA A 223 10.07 -10.95 3.18
N HIS A 224 9.51 -11.93 2.44
CA HIS A 224 9.56 -11.96 0.98
C HIS A 224 8.33 -11.35 0.33
N ASN A 225 7.21 -11.20 1.05
CA ASN A 225 5.97 -10.60 0.55
C ASN A 225 5.83 -9.20 1.16
N VAL A 226 6.18 -8.16 0.40
CA VAL A 226 6.19 -6.78 0.90
C VAL A 226 5.41 -5.87 -0.03
N TRP A 227 4.39 -5.21 0.49
CA TRP A 227 3.68 -4.15 -0.19
C TRP A 227 4.11 -2.79 0.34
N ILE A 228 4.68 -1.97 -0.52
CA ILE A 228 5.09 -0.61 -0.23
C ILE A 228 4.08 0.32 -0.89
N VAL A 229 3.44 1.18 -0.11
CA VAL A 229 2.42 2.12 -0.59
C VAL A 229 2.88 3.54 -0.29
N MET A 230 2.99 4.35 -1.35
CA MET A 230 3.45 5.74 -1.27
C MET A 230 2.32 6.69 -1.71
N ALA A 231 1.49 7.12 -0.77
CA ALA A 231 0.47 8.15 -0.97
C ALA A 231 1.15 9.54 -0.90
N ALA A 232 1.98 9.84 -1.89
CA ALA A 232 2.83 11.03 -1.89
C ALA A 232 3.25 11.45 -3.31
N CYS A 233 3.65 12.72 -3.46
CA CYS A 233 4.33 13.19 -4.67
C CYS A 233 5.57 12.36 -4.96
N TYR A 234 5.88 12.13 -6.22
CA TYR A 234 7.10 11.41 -6.65
C TYR A 234 7.21 9.98 -6.09
N GLY A 235 6.11 9.42 -5.56
CA GLY A 235 6.12 8.12 -4.87
C GLY A 235 6.63 6.96 -5.73
N GLY A 236 6.43 6.99 -7.06
CA GLY A 236 6.98 6.02 -7.98
C GLY A 236 8.51 6.08 -8.14
N GLY A 237 9.18 7.08 -7.57
CA GLY A 237 10.64 7.18 -7.54
C GLY A 237 11.32 6.30 -6.50
N PHE A 238 10.58 5.77 -5.51
CA PHE A 238 11.14 4.93 -4.44
C PHE A 238 11.56 3.52 -4.90
N THR A 239 12.06 3.41 -6.13
CA THR A 239 12.49 2.13 -6.73
C THR A 239 13.69 1.48 -6.04
N GLU A 240 14.49 2.25 -5.26
CA GLU A 240 15.56 1.70 -4.41
C GLU A 240 15.04 0.72 -3.33
N LEU A 241 13.74 0.80 -2.99
CA LEU A 241 13.11 -0.12 -2.06
C LEU A 241 12.71 -1.45 -2.71
N MET A 242 12.79 -1.56 -4.04
CA MET A 242 12.37 -2.75 -4.76
C MET A 242 13.37 -3.89 -4.62
N ALA A 243 12.85 -5.09 -4.48
CA ALA A 243 13.57 -6.36 -4.44
C ALA A 243 12.59 -7.49 -4.82
N PRO A 244 13.06 -8.68 -5.18
CA PRO A 244 12.18 -9.81 -5.43
C PRO A 244 11.19 -10.05 -4.28
N GLY A 245 9.91 -10.21 -4.60
CA GLY A 245 8.82 -10.37 -3.66
C GLY A 245 8.19 -9.06 -3.17
N ARG A 246 8.59 -7.91 -3.72
CA ARG A 246 8.05 -6.60 -3.33
C ARG A 246 7.17 -6.00 -4.42
N VAL A 247 6.13 -5.31 -3.98
CA VAL A 247 5.25 -4.46 -4.80
C VAL A 247 5.34 -3.04 -4.27
N LEU A 248 5.58 -2.07 -5.15
CA LEU A 248 5.50 -0.65 -4.85
C LEU A 248 4.28 -0.08 -5.59
N THR A 249 3.32 0.45 -4.85
CA THR A 249 2.17 1.17 -5.38
C THR A 249 2.25 2.63 -4.94
N ALA A 250 2.13 3.57 -5.87
CA ALA A 250 2.31 4.99 -5.59
C ALA A 250 1.20 5.87 -6.20
N ALA A 251 0.91 6.97 -5.53
CA ALA A 251 -0.07 7.96 -5.95
C ALA A 251 0.33 8.74 -7.21
N ALA A 252 1.63 8.73 -7.55
CA ALA A 252 2.19 9.44 -8.69
C ALA A 252 3.49 8.74 -9.14
N ASP A 253 3.91 8.96 -10.37
CA ASP A 253 5.22 8.51 -10.86
C ASP A 253 6.38 9.31 -10.23
N ALA A 254 7.62 8.98 -10.61
CA ALA A 254 8.83 9.63 -10.09
C ALA A 254 8.95 11.13 -10.44
N ASN A 255 8.11 11.66 -11.32
CA ASN A 255 8.20 13.04 -11.80
C ASN A 255 6.90 13.83 -11.61
N SER A 256 5.86 13.21 -11.06
CA SER A 256 4.53 13.78 -10.92
C SER A 256 4.16 14.08 -9.48
N LEU A 257 3.22 15.02 -9.31
CA LEU A 257 2.64 15.33 -8.01
C LEU A 257 1.46 14.42 -7.70
N ALA A 258 1.31 14.07 -6.43
CA ALA A 258 0.09 13.49 -5.87
C ALA A 258 -0.82 14.60 -5.34
N TYR A 259 -2.09 14.29 -5.17
CA TYR A 259 -3.12 15.22 -4.74
C TYR A 259 -4.03 14.59 -3.69
N GLU A 260 -4.46 15.39 -2.74
CA GLU A 260 -5.61 15.14 -1.88
C GLU A 260 -6.82 15.95 -2.37
N ASN A 261 -8.03 15.55 -2.00
CA ASN A 261 -9.25 16.19 -2.46
C ASN A 261 -10.23 16.35 -1.30
N ASP A 262 -10.60 17.59 -1.00
CA ASP A 262 -11.52 17.97 0.08
C ASP A 262 -12.90 17.29 -0.02
N SER A 263 -13.30 16.84 -1.22
CA SER A 263 -14.61 16.20 -1.39
C SER A 263 -14.71 14.83 -0.70
N PHE A 264 -13.57 14.19 -0.44
CA PHE A 264 -13.48 12.92 0.26
C PHE A 264 -12.45 12.91 1.40
N ASP A 265 -11.84 14.06 1.72
CA ASP A 265 -10.92 14.30 2.86
C ASP A 265 -9.72 13.32 2.89
N ARG A 266 -9.17 12.95 1.72
CA ARG A 266 -8.07 12.01 1.56
C ARG A 266 -7.38 12.15 0.21
N SER A 267 -6.29 11.39 -0.02
CA SER A 267 -5.64 11.33 -1.32
C SER A 267 -6.45 10.55 -2.35
N TYR A 268 -6.20 10.78 -3.64
CA TYR A 268 -6.78 9.97 -4.71
C TYR A 268 -6.34 8.50 -4.62
N LEU A 269 -5.12 8.22 -4.17
CA LEU A 269 -4.68 6.86 -3.94
C LEU A 269 -5.55 6.20 -2.88
N ASP A 270 -5.74 6.85 -1.75
CA ASP A 270 -6.53 6.27 -0.67
C ASP A 270 -7.98 6.06 -1.11
N GLU A 271 -8.63 7.07 -1.67
CA GLU A 271 -10.03 6.97 -2.09
C GLU A 271 -10.26 5.75 -2.99
N TYR A 272 -9.41 5.53 -4.00
CA TYR A 272 -9.64 4.48 -4.98
C TYR A 272 -9.03 3.13 -4.59
N LEU A 273 -7.81 3.10 -4.04
CA LEU A 273 -7.10 1.87 -3.72
C LEU A 273 -7.51 1.31 -2.37
N ILE A 274 -7.51 2.15 -1.34
CA ILE A 274 -7.70 1.71 0.03
C ILE A 274 -9.19 1.72 0.39
N HIS A 275 -9.84 2.87 0.25
CA HIS A 275 -11.22 3.04 0.68
C HIS A 275 -12.19 2.24 -0.19
N GLN A 276 -12.25 2.52 -1.49
CA GLN A 276 -13.15 1.78 -2.38
C GLN A 276 -12.66 0.36 -2.66
N GLY A 277 -11.37 0.20 -2.98
CA GLY A 277 -10.80 -1.09 -3.37
C GLY A 277 -10.82 -2.12 -2.25
N LEU A 278 -10.36 -1.75 -1.06
CA LEU A 278 -10.18 -2.66 0.07
C LEU A 278 -11.26 -2.54 1.16
N LEU A 279 -11.56 -1.34 1.69
CA LEU A 279 -12.56 -1.19 2.75
C LEU A 279 -13.96 -1.48 2.25
N GLU A 280 -14.36 -0.94 1.10
CA GLU A 280 -15.65 -1.23 0.49
C GLU A 280 -15.64 -2.55 -0.31
N LYS A 281 -14.48 -3.23 -0.42
CA LYS A 281 -14.29 -4.52 -1.10
C LYS A 281 -14.67 -4.52 -2.59
N ARG A 282 -14.51 -3.39 -3.28
CA ARG A 282 -14.79 -3.32 -4.71
C ARG A 282 -13.66 -3.92 -5.57
N GLY A 283 -12.49 -4.17 -4.98
CA GLY A 283 -11.33 -4.78 -5.64
C GLY A 283 -11.40 -6.31 -5.78
N ASP A 284 -12.55 -6.95 -5.47
CA ASP A 284 -12.79 -8.39 -5.59
C ASP A 284 -11.85 -9.31 -4.79
N GLY A 285 -11.20 -8.78 -3.74
CA GLY A 285 -10.38 -9.63 -2.86
C GLY A 285 -9.42 -8.88 -1.95
N PRO A 286 -8.62 -9.65 -1.18
CA PRO A 286 -7.74 -9.10 -0.16
C PRO A 286 -6.32 -8.81 -0.66
N THR A 287 -6.05 -8.81 -1.97
CA THR A 287 -4.68 -8.66 -2.47
C THR A 287 -4.39 -7.26 -2.97
N ALA A 288 -3.14 -6.83 -2.83
CA ALA A 288 -2.65 -5.55 -3.34
C ALA A 288 -2.95 -5.38 -4.84
N GLN A 289 -2.66 -6.43 -5.63
CA GLN A 289 -2.85 -6.42 -7.08
C GLN A 289 -4.33 -6.28 -7.49
N GLN A 290 -5.25 -6.95 -6.76
CA GLN A 290 -6.68 -6.81 -7.03
C GLN A 290 -7.17 -5.38 -6.73
N ALA A 291 -6.71 -4.82 -5.60
CA ALA A 291 -7.03 -3.44 -5.22
C ALA A 291 -6.50 -2.44 -6.24
N PHE A 292 -5.24 -2.63 -6.71
CA PHE A 292 -4.62 -1.77 -7.72
C PHE A 292 -5.38 -1.83 -9.05
N ASN A 293 -5.70 -3.00 -9.56
CA ASN A 293 -6.44 -3.16 -10.81
C ASN A 293 -7.79 -2.46 -10.75
N TYR A 294 -8.52 -2.60 -9.64
CA TYR A 294 -9.76 -1.86 -9.42
C TYR A 294 -9.53 -0.35 -9.40
N ALA A 295 -8.57 0.10 -8.59
CA ALA A 295 -8.29 1.52 -8.40
C ALA A 295 -7.90 2.21 -9.70
N GLN A 296 -7.02 1.60 -10.47
CA GLN A 296 -6.57 2.14 -11.76
C GLN A 296 -7.74 2.30 -12.74
N ALA A 297 -8.58 1.27 -12.88
CA ALA A 297 -9.74 1.34 -13.78
C ALA A 297 -10.80 2.34 -13.31
N ALA A 298 -11.01 2.45 -12.00
CA ALA A 298 -11.98 3.38 -11.44
C ALA A 298 -11.48 4.83 -11.52
N LEU A 299 -10.21 5.06 -11.24
CA LEU A 299 -9.57 6.37 -11.32
C LEU A 299 -9.52 6.88 -12.76
N GLU A 300 -9.14 6.05 -13.73
CA GLU A 300 -9.14 6.40 -15.15
C GLU A 300 -10.55 6.78 -15.66
N ARG A 301 -11.56 6.07 -15.20
CA ARG A 301 -12.97 6.39 -15.54
C ARG A 301 -13.39 7.75 -15.00
N ASP A 302 -13.06 8.06 -13.74
CA ASP A 302 -13.58 9.23 -13.02
C ASP A 302 -12.67 10.45 -13.20
N TYR A 303 -11.36 10.23 -13.30
CA TYR A 303 -10.32 11.26 -13.45
C TYR A 303 -9.23 10.81 -14.44
N PRO A 304 -9.52 10.87 -15.77
CA PRO A 304 -8.64 10.30 -16.81
C PRO A 304 -7.25 10.95 -16.93
N ASP A 305 -7.03 12.07 -16.25
CA ASP A 305 -5.74 12.75 -16.13
C ASP A 305 -4.98 12.37 -14.83
N ARG A 306 -5.50 11.42 -14.07
CA ARG A 306 -4.86 10.84 -12.87
C ARG A 306 -4.53 9.37 -13.12
N THR A 307 -3.40 8.94 -12.60
CA THR A 307 -2.95 7.55 -12.70
C THR A 307 -2.18 7.19 -11.44
N LEU A 308 -2.32 5.94 -11.02
CA LEU A 308 -1.45 5.35 -10.03
C LEU A 308 -0.25 4.70 -10.72
N THR A 309 0.82 4.49 -9.98
CA THR A 309 2.00 3.80 -10.47
C THR A 309 2.19 2.51 -9.67
N GLU A 310 2.49 1.40 -10.34
CA GLU A 310 2.84 0.15 -9.67
C GLU A 310 4.08 -0.48 -10.29
N PHE A 311 4.97 -0.98 -9.43
CA PHE A 311 6.08 -1.86 -9.78
C PHE A 311 5.87 -3.16 -9.02
N ASP A 312 5.63 -4.26 -9.74
CA ASP A 312 5.37 -5.57 -9.13
C ASP A 312 6.53 -6.52 -9.44
N GLN A 313 7.26 -6.94 -8.40
CA GLN A 313 8.28 -7.98 -8.43
C GLN A 313 7.91 -9.17 -7.52
N ALA A 314 6.63 -9.28 -7.14
CA ALA A 314 6.14 -10.37 -6.33
C ALA A 314 5.98 -11.65 -7.18
N THR A 315 6.31 -12.79 -6.60
CA THR A 315 6.07 -14.12 -7.20
C THR A 315 4.70 -14.68 -6.84
N GLU A 316 4.08 -14.09 -5.82
CA GLU A 316 2.74 -14.42 -5.32
C GLU A 316 1.95 -13.13 -5.12
N ALA A 317 0.62 -13.22 -5.11
CA ALA A 317 -0.18 -12.06 -4.77
C ALA A 317 0.04 -11.63 -3.31
N ILE A 318 0.31 -10.36 -3.07
CA ILE A 318 0.45 -9.81 -1.72
C ILE A 318 -0.92 -9.77 -1.04
N SER A 319 -1.13 -10.66 -0.08
CA SER A 319 -2.43 -10.91 0.52
C SER A 319 -2.51 -10.39 1.95
N LEU A 320 -3.46 -9.49 2.20
CA LEU A 320 -3.62 -8.78 3.49
C LEU A 320 -4.24 -9.67 4.58
N ASP A 321 -4.86 -10.80 4.22
CA ASP A 321 -5.35 -11.80 5.18
C ASP A 321 -4.28 -12.88 5.50
N GLY A 322 -3.07 -12.73 4.96
CA GLY A 322 -1.93 -13.64 5.15
C GLY A 322 -2.04 -14.98 4.41
N VAL A 323 -3.09 -15.20 3.62
CA VAL A 323 -3.23 -16.42 2.84
C VAL A 323 -2.44 -16.32 1.55
N HIS A 324 -1.47 -17.20 1.34
CA HIS A 324 -0.69 -17.25 0.11
C HIS A 324 -1.56 -17.58 -1.10
N ARG A 325 -1.48 -16.75 -2.15
CA ARG A 325 -2.24 -16.88 -3.39
C ARG A 325 -1.28 -16.72 -4.57
N ALA A 326 -1.50 -17.53 -5.63
CA ALA A 326 -0.79 -17.28 -6.88
C ALA A 326 -1.10 -15.86 -7.38
N ALA A 327 -0.10 -15.21 -7.96
CA ALA A 327 -0.31 -13.93 -8.64
C ALA A 327 -1.42 -14.11 -9.71
N PRO A 328 -2.32 -13.13 -9.90
CA PRO A 328 -3.25 -13.17 -11.01
C PRO A 328 -2.44 -13.30 -12.31
N ALA A 329 -2.90 -14.18 -13.22
CA ALA A 329 -2.28 -14.23 -14.53
C ALA A 329 -2.35 -12.83 -15.15
N SER A 330 -1.21 -12.24 -15.47
CA SER A 330 -1.20 -11.00 -16.23
C SER A 330 -1.90 -11.32 -17.56
N ASP A 331 -3.01 -10.64 -17.82
CA ASP A 331 -3.68 -10.69 -19.13
C ASP A 331 -2.73 -10.04 -20.17
N ALA A 332 -1.70 -10.79 -20.54
CA ALA A 332 -0.76 -10.44 -21.60
C ALA A 332 -1.38 -10.75 -22.97
N ASP A 333 -2.66 -10.33 -23.18
CA ASP A 333 -3.27 -10.37 -24.51
C ASP A 333 -4.44 -9.35 -24.57
N GLY A 334 -4.11 -8.12 -24.92
CA GLY A 334 -5.13 -7.08 -25.11
C GLY A 334 -4.57 -5.70 -25.42
N SER A 335 -4.00 -5.55 -26.64
CA SER A 335 -3.80 -4.29 -27.36
C SER A 335 -3.02 -3.14 -26.70
N GLY A 336 -1.74 -3.01 -27.05
CA GLY A 336 -1.17 -1.79 -27.63
C GLY A 336 -1.23 -0.50 -26.79
N GLY A 337 -0.59 -0.49 -25.63
CA GLY A 337 -0.04 0.73 -25.08
C GLY A 337 1.48 0.53 -24.96
N THR A 338 2.24 0.98 -25.94
CA THR A 338 3.69 0.99 -25.90
C THR A 338 4.18 2.01 -24.88
N GLY A 339 4.23 1.58 -23.63
CA GLY A 339 5.00 2.20 -22.58
C GLY A 339 6.10 1.22 -22.20
N ASP A 340 7.17 1.22 -23.00
CA ASP A 340 8.41 0.49 -22.73
C ASP A 340 9.10 1.16 -21.52
N SER A 341 8.65 0.82 -20.32
CA SER A 341 9.32 1.19 -19.07
C SER A 341 10.18 0.02 -18.60
N ALA A 342 11.10 -0.39 -19.48
CA ALA A 342 12.27 -1.11 -19.03
C ALA A 342 13.07 -0.16 -18.13
N LEU A 343 13.29 -0.54 -16.88
CA LEU A 343 14.20 0.16 -15.98
C LEU A 343 15.56 0.33 -16.67
N PRO A 344 16.08 1.56 -16.85
CA PRO A 344 17.40 1.72 -17.39
C PRO A 344 18.41 1.23 -16.34
N GLY A 345 19.07 0.10 -16.61
CA GLY A 345 20.31 -0.24 -15.92
C GLY A 345 20.38 -1.54 -15.12
N VAL A 346 19.40 -2.46 -15.17
CA VAL A 346 19.62 -3.80 -14.60
C VAL A 346 20.24 -4.69 -15.69
N PRO A 347 21.54 -5.08 -15.58
CA PRO A 347 22.15 -5.98 -16.54
C PRO A 347 21.49 -7.36 -16.44
N SER A 348 21.23 -7.96 -17.61
CA SER A 348 20.78 -9.35 -17.73
C SER A 348 21.81 -10.31 -17.10
N PRO A 349 21.37 -11.44 -16.51
CA PRO A 349 22.30 -12.46 -15.99
C PRO A 349 23.31 -13.00 -16.99
N ASP A 350 23.07 -12.78 -18.29
CA ASP A 350 23.91 -13.24 -19.41
C ASP A 350 24.83 -12.15 -19.98
N ASP A 351 24.81 -10.92 -19.44
CA ASP A 351 25.71 -9.86 -19.88
C ASP A 351 27.10 -10.04 -19.25
N PRO A 352 28.18 -9.94 -20.04
CA PRO A 352 29.53 -9.99 -19.48
C PRO A 352 29.77 -8.77 -18.59
N PRO A 353 30.50 -8.92 -17.48
CA PRO A 353 30.75 -7.81 -16.55
C PRO A 353 31.42 -6.63 -17.27
N PRO A 354 31.03 -5.39 -16.96
CA PRO A 354 31.63 -4.21 -17.55
C PRO A 354 33.15 -4.19 -17.28
N ALA A 355 33.91 -3.82 -18.28
CA ALA A 355 35.36 -3.69 -18.17
C ALA A 355 35.72 -2.67 -17.07
N PRO A 356 36.76 -2.92 -16.25
CA PRO A 356 37.16 -1.99 -15.21
C PRO A 356 37.58 -0.64 -15.83
N PRO A 357 37.26 0.48 -15.19
CA PRO A 357 37.61 1.79 -15.71
C PRO A 357 39.12 1.94 -15.85
N SER A 358 39.56 2.21 -17.04
CA SER A 358 40.98 2.44 -17.37
C SER A 358 41.34 3.90 -17.10
N GLY A 359 41.90 4.18 -15.93
CA GLY A 359 42.55 5.44 -15.61
C GLY A 359 42.33 5.90 -14.15
N PRO A 360 43.33 6.54 -13.55
CA PRO A 360 43.12 7.16 -12.25
C PRO A 360 42.15 8.32 -12.36
N PRO A 361 41.32 8.59 -11.32
CA PRO A 361 40.36 9.69 -11.32
C PRO A 361 41.07 11.02 -11.51
N SER A 362 40.50 11.88 -12.34
CA SER A 362 41.00 13.26 -12.53
C SER A 362 40.96 14.00 -11.21
N PRO A 363 41.98 14.80 -10.88
CA PRO A 363 41.97 15.58 -9.64
C PRO A 363 40.78 16.57 -9.65
N PRO A 364 40.13 16.80 -8.49
CA PRO A 364 39.04 17.76 -8.39
C PRO A 364 39.50 19.16 -8.81
N PRO A 365 38.61 19.97 -9.41
CA PRO A 365 38.96 21.35 -9.78
C PRO A 365 39.37 22.16 -8.54
N PRO A 366 40.25 23.13 -8.71
CA PRO A 366 40.70 23.97 -7.59
C PRO A 366 39.52 24.77 -7.01
N CYS A 367 39.38 24.75 -5.69
CA CYS A 367 38.42 25.52 -4.95
C CYS A 367 38.54 27.02 -5.29
N ARG A 368 37.42 27.69 -5.61
CA ARG A 368 37.31 29.14 -5.80
C ARG A 368 36.22 29.71 -4.91
N ASN A 369 36.43 30.84 -4.28
CA ASN A 369 35.41 31.55 -3.54
C ASN A 369 34.45 32.29 -4.48
N LEU A 370 33.36 32.88 -3.95
CA LEU A 370 32.32 33.63 -4.68
C LEU A 370 32.87 34.81 -5.51
N LEU A 371 34.12 35.22 -5.30
CA LEU A 371 34.84 36.30 -6.05
C LEU A 371 35.78 35.72 -7.10
N GLY A 372 35.85 34.43 -7.32
CA GLY A 372 36.70 33.78 -8.32
C GLY A 372 38.18 33.62 -7.92
N LEU A 373 38.52 33.90 -6.67
CA LEU A 373 39.88 33.80 -6.15
C LEU A 373 40.15 32.39 -5.58
N LEU A 374 41.43 31.94 -5.67
CA LEU A 374 41.85 30.66 -5.08
C LEU A 374 41.71 30.67 -3.56
N CYS A 375 41.26 29.58 -2.96
CA CYS A 375 41.17 29.45 -1.51
C CYS A 375 42.56 29.40 -0.88
N PRO A 376 42.77 29.94 0.36
CA PRO A 376 44.07 29.89 1.03
C PRO A 376 44.48 28.44 1.38
N PRO A 377 45.77 28.16 1.46
CA PRO A 377 46.26 26.82 1.80
C PRO A 377 45.84 26.43 3.22
N GLY A 378 45.07 25.38 3.33
CA GLY A 378 44.56 24.81 4.62
C GLY A 378 43.07 24.58 4.72
N SER A 379 42.23 25.05 3.78
CA SER A 379 40.80 24.73 3.72
C SER A 379 40.59 23.48 2.87
N ARG A 380 40.39 22.34 3.53
CA ARG A 380 39.86 21.11 2.95
C ARG A 380 38.45 20.90 3.47
#